data_0ee3666aa73f54c4cf31e412907a0981
#
_entry.id   0ee3666aa73f54c4cf31e412907a0981
#
_cell.length_a   1.000
_cell.length_b   1.000
_cell.length_c   1.000
_cell.angle_alpha   90.00
_cell.angle_beta   90.00
_cell.angle_gamma   90.00
#
_symmetry.space_group_name_H-M   'P 1'
#
loop_
_entity.id
_entity.type
_entity.pdbx_description
1 polymer ?
#
loop_
_entity_poly.entity_id
_entity_poly.type
_entity_poly.pdbx_seq_one_letter_code
_entity_poly.pdbx_strand_id
1 'polypeptide(L)'
;MKLIREEINGIEFYYRDGFSDKKTFDEVIGRNIYQKKDFQINNDEYWIDCGGNVGAFALLCLSKGAKVDIYEPDPFNCKIIEKNLKLNNYNANIYQKALVHNDMKSCYLFIGNKNQVWRNSIVKKWNNKGIKVDCVNFDSVQKKYDCCKMDIEGAEIMILQNILTDFKKLVFEWSFDVDNSIDKLRNAISFQSVNYKNFTDNKILQNKNNILWQQNWFPMAMNIYMSK
;
A
#
# COMPACT_ATOMS: atom_id res chain seq x y z
N MET A 1 -13.83 14.94 -15.94
CA MET A 1 -12.62 14.97 -15.08
C MET A 1 -11.42 15.14 -16.01
N LYS A 2 -10.64 16.21 -15.85
CA LYS A 2 -9.46 16.49 -16.66
C LYS A 2 -8.29 15.64 -16.13
N LEU A 3 -7.54 15.03 -17.07
CA LEU A 3 -6.29 14.32 -16.77
C LEU A 3 -5.11 15.16 -17.25
N ILE A 4 -4.05 15.19 -16.46
CA ILE A 4 -2.77 15.79 -16.79
C ILE A 4 -1.77 14.66 -16.99
N ARG A 5 -0.89 14.78 -17.99
CA ARG A 5 0.21 13.84 -18.27
C ARG A 5 1.51 14.47 -17.82
N GLU A 6 2.29 13.72 -17.08
CA GLU A 6 3.66 14.08 -16.66
C GLU A 6 4.58 12.86 -16.71
N GLU A 7 5.86 13.08 -16.45
CA GLU A 7 6.90 12.05 -16.39
C GLU A 7 7.78 12.29 -15.16
N ILE A 8 8.14 11.19 -14.48
CA ILE A 8 9.16 11.18 -13.41
C ILE A 8 10.09 9.99 -13.66
N ASN A 9 11.39 10.24 -13.74
CA ASN A 9 12.41 9.19 -13.90
C ASN A 9 12.16 8.25 -15.10
N GLY A 10 11.64 8.75 -16.21
CA GLY A 10 11.35 7.98 -17.42
C GLY A 10 10.03 7.19 -17.35
N ILE A 11 9.22 7.38 -16.30
CA ILE A 11 7.90 6.77 -16.17
C ILE A 11 6.84 7.84 -16.43
N GLU A 12 6.05 7.65 -17.46
CA GLU A 12 4.95 8.54 -17.80
C GLU A 12 3.67 8.16 -17.01
N PHE A 13 2.88 9.16 -16.63
CA PHE A 13 1.62 8.90 -15.93
C PHE A 13 0.58 9.98 -16.18
N TYR A 14 -0.67 9.58 -16.10
CA TYR A 14 -1.82 10.46 -15.98
C TYR A 14 -2.23 10.60 -14.52
N TYR A 15 -2.60 11.80 -14.12
CA TYR A 15 -3.22 12.07 -12.84
C TYR A 15 -4.43 13.00 -13.00
N ARG A 16 -5.34 12.97 -12.04
CA ARG A 16 -6.55 13.80 -12.01
C ARG A 16 -6.20 15.21 -11.56
N ASP A 17 -6.58 16.20 -12.37
CA ASP A 17 -6.43 17.62 -12.04
C ASP A 17 -7.26 17.98 -10.79
N GLY A 18 -6.63 18.64 -9.81
CA GLY A 18 -7.27 19.01 -8.54
C GLY A 18 -7.47 17.86 -7.54
N PHE A 19 -6.75 16.72 -7.73
CA PHE A 19 -6.69 15.59 -6.82
C PHE A 19 -5.26 15.44 -6.26
N SER A 20 -5.10 14.60 -5.24
CA SER A 20 -3.78 14.33 -4.64
C SER A 20 -2.94 13.31 -5.40
N ASP A 21 -3.39 12.82 -6.54
CA ASP A 21 -2.73 11.76 -7.31
C ASP A 21 -1.26 12.07 -7.62
N LYS A 22 -0.97 13.33 -8.03
CA LYS A 22 0.40 13.75 -8.33
C LYS A 22 1.33 13.56 -7.14
N LYS A 23 0.86 13.86 -5.92
CA LYS A 23 1.64 13.65 -4.70
C LYS A 23 2.04 12.18 -4.54
N THR A 24 1.14 11.23 -4.84
CA THR A 24 1.44 9.80 -4.80
C THR A 24 2.56 9.43 -5.78
N PHE A 25 2.54 9.96 -7.01
CA PHE A 25 3.62 9.72 -7.97
C PHE A 25 4.95 10.35 -7.52
N ASP A 26 4.91 11.59 -7.01
CA ASP A 26 6.11 12.28 -6.48
C ASP A 26 6.75 11.50 -5.31
N GLU A 27 5.95 10.90 -4.45
CA GLU A 27 6.42 10.11 -3.30
C GLU A 27 6.94 8.74 -3.74
N VAL A 28 6.17 8.01 -4.52
CA VAL A 28 6.50 6.62 -4.86
C VAL A 28 7.61 6.54 -5.91
N ILE A 29 7.51 7.29 -7.01
CA ILE A 29 8.48 7.25 -8.11
C ILE A 29 9.59 8.28 -7.89
N GLY A 30 9.23 9.51 -7.49
CA GLY A 30 10.19 10.60 -7.33
C GLY A 30 11.09 10.41 -6.11
N ARG A 31 10.51 10.21 -4.92
CA ARG A 31 11.26 10.00 -3.67
C ARG A 31 11.59 8.55 -3.37
N ASN A 32 11.00 7.62 -4.11
CA ASN A 32 11.27 6.19 -4.00
C ASN A 32 10.99 5.62 -2.60
N ILE A 33 9.87 6.02 -1.99
CA ILE A 33 9.56 5.73 -0.58
C ILE A 33 9.41 4.24 -0.27
N TYR A 34 9.14 3.37 -1.25
CA TYR A 34 9.01 1.92 -1.05
C TYR A 34 10.31 1.14 -1.29
N GLN A 35 11.44 1.83 -1.49
CA GLN A 35 12.74 1.20 -1.61
C GLN A 35 13.73 1.81 -0.60
N LYS A 36 14.62 0.97 -0.09
CA LYS A 36 15.74 1.33 0.79
C LYS A 36 17.02 0.68 0.26
N LYS A 37 18.19 1.02 0.81
CA LYS A 37 19.48 0.49 0.36
C LYS A 37 19.46 -1.03 0.17
N ASP A 38 18.92 -1.76 1.13
CA ASP A 38 18.90 -3.23 1.17
C ASP A 38 17.50 -3.81 0.84
N PHE A 39 16.58 -2.97 0.39
CA PHE A 39 15.22 -3.35 0.02
C PHE A 39 14.89 -2.72 -1.34
N GLN A 40 15.27 -3.41 -2.41
CA GLN A 40 15.09 -2.95 -3.79
C GLN A 40 14.10 -3.86 -4.53
N ILE A 41 13.40 -3.31 -5.51
CA ILE A 41 12.58 -4.09 -6.44
C ILE A 41 13.51 -4.68 -7.50
N ASN A 42 13.46 -6.01 -7.69
CA ASN A 42 14.28 -6.74 -8.67
C ASN A 42 13.42 -7.26 -9.82
N ASN A 43 14.04 -7.46 -10.96
CA ASN A 43 13.39 -7.84 -12.23
C ASN A 43 12.77 -9.24 -12.26
N ASP A 44 13.20 -10.14 -11.37
CA ASP A 44 12.71 -11.52 -11.27
C ASP A 44 11.61 -11.71 -10.22
N GLU A 45 11.18 -10.64 -9.56
CA GLU A 45 10.20 -10.69 -8.48
C GLU A 45 8.76 -10.57 -8.99
N TYR A 46 7.85 -11.29 -8.34
CA TYR A 46 6.41 -11.15 -8.54
C TYR A 46 5.78 -10.51 -7.30
N TRP A 47 5.31 -9.30 -7.46
CA TRP A 47 4.73 -8.49 -6.40
C TRP A 47 3.22 -8.57 -6.36
N ILE A 48 2.65 -8.50 -5.16
CA ILE A 48 1.27 -8.08 -4.93
C ILE A 48 1.28 -6.64 -4.42
N ASP A 49 0.58 -5.75 -5.14
CA ASP A 49 0.32 -4.37 -4.74
C ASP A 49 -1.05 -4.29 -4.08
N CYS A 50 -1.07 -4.31 -2.74
CA CYS A 50 -2.29 -4.16 -1.94
C CYS A 50 -2.56 -2.67 -1.72
N GLY A 51 -3.62 -2.16 -2.34
CA GLY A 51 -3.93 -0.73 -2.38
C GLY A 51 -3.19 -0.03 -3.54
N GLY A 52 -3.56 -0.37 -4.78
CA GLY A 52 -2.90 0.15 -5.98
C GLY A 52 -3.05 1.66 -6.20
N ASN A 53 -4.07 2.28 -5.59
CA ASN A 53 -4.39 3.70 -5.72
C ASN A 53 -4.41 4.12 -7.20
N VAL A 54 -3.51 5.01 -7.64
CA VAL A 54 -3.39 5.45 -9.05
C VAL A 54 -2.33 4.68 -9.85
N GLY A 55 -1.75 3.63 -9.28
CA GLY A 55 -0.82 2.71 -9.94
C GLY A 55 0.66 3.08 -9.84
N ALA A 56 1.03 4.03 -8.99
CA ALA A 56 2.41 4.51 -8.91
C ALA A 56 3.41 3.40 -8.54
N PHE A 57 3.09 2.54 -7.54
CA PHE A 57 3.95 1.43 -7.16
C PHE A 57 4.02 0.35 -8.26
N ALA A 58 2.89 0.04 -8.89
CA ALA A 58 2.87 -0.92 -9.99
C ALA A 58 3.73 -0.45 -11.17
N LEU A 59 3.65 0.83 -11.57
CA LEU A 59 4.51 1.41 -12.60
C LEU A 59 6.00 1.31 -12.22
N LEU A 60 6.33 1.58 -10.95
CA LEU A 60 7.70 1.44 -10.44
C LEU A 60 8.19 -0.01 -10.55
N CYS A 61 7.39 -1.00 -10.16
CA CYS A 61 7.72 -2.42 -10.30
C CYS A 61 8.00 -2.79 -11.76
N LEU A 62 7.07 -2.43 -12.65
CA LEU A 62 7.14 -2.75 -14.06
C LEU A 62 8.32 -2.06 -14.76
N SER A 63 8.67 -0.83 -14.37
CA SER A 63 9.85 -0.12 -14.88
C SER A 63 11.18 -0.79 -14.49
N LYS A 64 11.17 -1.61 -13.43
CA LYS A 64 12.32 -2.42 -12.98
C LYS A 64 12.31 -3.83 -13.58
N GLY A 65 11.33 -4.16 -14.43
CA GLY A 65 11.17 -5.48 -15.02
C GLY A 65 10.51 -6.52 -14.12
N ALA A 66 10.06 -6.13 -12.92
CA ALA A 66 9.30 -7.01 -12.03
C ALA A 66 7.89 -7.23 -12.57
N LYS A 67 7.24 -8.32 -12.13
CA LYS A 67 5.81 -8.56 -12.34
C LYS A 67 5.02 -8.03 -11.15
N VAL A 68 3.79 -7.58 -11.39
CA VAL A 68 2.90 -7.12 -10.32
C VAL A 68 1.44 -7.39 -10.64
N ASP A 69 0.69 -7.83 -9.63
CA ASP A 69 -0.78 -7.84 -9.64
C ASP A 69 -1.27 -6.77 -8.66
N ILE A 70 -2.32 -6.06 -9.03
CA ILE A 70 -2.80 -4.86 -8.35
C ILE A 70 -4.18 -5.12 -7.78
N TYR A 71 -4.36 -4.91 -6.47
CA TYR A 71 -5.64 -4.94 -5.78
C TYR A 71 -6.03 -3.53 -5.37
N GLU A 72 -7.07 -3.00 -6.01
CA GLU A 72 -7.58 -1.63 -5.78
C GLU A 72 -9.12 -1.66 -5.80
N PRO A 73 -9.80 -1.37 -4.69
CA PRO A 73 -11.25 -1.44 -4.64
C PRO A 73 -11.98 -0.27 -5.32
N ASP A 74 -11.33 0.90 -5.45
CA ASP A 74 -11.98 2.07 -6.05
C ASP A 74 -12.02 1.95 -7.58
N PRO A 75 -13.22 1.87 -8.22
CA PRO A 75 -13.34 1.75 -9.66
C PRO A 75 -12.78 2.97 -10.42
N PHE A 76 -12.74 4.15 -9.80
CA PHE A 76 -12.15 5.34 -10.43
C PHE A 76 -10.63 5.25 -10.44
N ASN A 77 -10.01 4.75 -9.38
CA ASN A 77 -8.59 4.48 -9.32
C ASN A 77 -8.20 3.39 -10.33
N CYS A 78 -8.93 2.29 -10.40
CA CYS A 78 -8.69 1.23 -11.40
C CYS A 78 -8.62 1.78 -12.83
N LYS A 79 -9.53 2.69 -13.21
CA LYS A 79 -9.50 3.34 -14.53
C LYS A 79 -8.24 4.20 -14.76
N ILE A 80 -7.69 4.80 -13.72
CA ILE A 80 -6.43 5.55 -13.83
C ILE A 80 -5.26 4.59 -13.98
N ILE A 81 -5.23 3.49 -13.20
CA ILE A 81 -4.23 2.44 -13.32
C ILE A 81 -4.20 1.89 -14.74
N GLU A 82 -5.35 1.50 -15.31
CA GLU A 82 -5.45 1.01 -16.69
C GLU A 82 -4.84 1.97 -17.72
N LYS A 83 -5.14 3.28 -17.59
CA LYS A 83 -4.58 4.31 -18.46
C LYS A 83 -3.07 4.43 -18.31
N ASN A 84 -2.56 4.36 -17.09
CA ASN A 84 -1.15 4.49 -16.78
C ASN A 84 -0.35 3.27 -17.26
N LEU A 85 -0.88 2.06 -17.11
CA LEU A 85 -0.30 0.85 -17.69
C LEU A 85 -0.23 0.95 -19.21
N LYS A 86 -1.33 1.33 -19.85
CA LYS A 86 -1.39 1.49 -21.31
C LYS A 86 -0.41 2.55 -21.84
N LEU A 87 -0.26 3.66 -21.13
CA LEU A 87 0.64 4.76 -21.51
C LEU A 87 2.09 4.30 -21.60
N ASN A 88 2.52 3.40 -20.73
CA ASN A 88 3.88 2.87 -20.65
C ASN A 88 4.05 1.52 -21.38
N ASN A 89 3.04 1.03 -22.12
CA ASN A 89 3.02 -0.30 -22.72
C ASN A 89 3.28 -1.44 -21.72
N TYR A 90 2.83 -1.28 -20.49
CA TYR A 90 2.93 -2.27 -19.43
C TYR A 90 1.69 -3.15 -19.35
N ASN A 91 1.87 -4.38 -18.90
CA ASN A 91 0.78 -5.34 -18.67
C ASN A 91 0.82 -5.82 -17.21
N ALA A 92 -0.31 -5.69 -16.52
CA ALA A 92 -0.51 -6.19 -15.17
C ALA A 92 -1.99 -6.52 -14.94
N ASN A 93 -2.30 -7.46 -14.04
CA ASN A 93 -3.66 -7.74 -13.67
C ASN A 93 -4.14 -6.71 -12.63
N ILE A 94 -5.34 -6.16 -12.85
CA ILE A 94 -6.02 -5.27 -11.91
C ILE A 94 -7.23 -6.01 -11.36
N TYR A 95 -7.24 -6.24 -10.05
CA TYR A 95 -8.36 -6.80 -9.32
C TYR A 95 -9.08 -5.70 -8.58
N GLN A 96 -10.27 -5.31 -9.07
CA GLN A 96 -11.12 -4.31 -8.42
C GLN A 96 -11.78 -4.90 -7.16
N LYS A 97 -10.98 -5.17 -6.13
CA LYS A 97 -11.40 -5.82 -4.87
C LYS A 97 -10.64 -5.24 -3.68
N ALA A 98 -11.34 -5.15 -2.55
CA ALA A 98 -10.72 -4.90 -1.26
C ALA A 98 -10.11 -6.19 -0.71
N LEU A 99 -8.92 -6.10 -0.14
CA LEU A 99 -8.29 -7.19 0.59
C LEU A 99 -8.76 -7.18 2.05
N VAL A 100 -9.15 -8.34 2.55
CA VAL A 100 -9.65 -8.55 3.92
C VAL A 100 -9.01 -9.79 4.54
N HIS A 101 -9.11 -9.92 5.86
CA HIS A 101 -8.54 -11.05 6.61
C HIS A 101 -9.51 -12.23 6.82
N ASN A 102 -10.70 -12.17 6.22
CA ASN A 102 -11.78 -13.18 6.39
C ASN A 102 -12.50 -13.41 5.06
N ASP A 103 -13.51 -14.26 5.07
CA ASP A 103 -14.26 -14.65 3.86
C ASP A 103 -15.43 -13.70 3.51
N MET A 104 -15.39 -12.47 3.99
CA MET A 104 -16.33 -11.42 3.61
C MET A 104 -16.32 -11.21 2.09
N LYS A 105 -17.50 -11.18 1.48
CA LYS A 105 -17.64 -11.06 0.02
C LYS A 105 -17.72 -9.63 -0.46
N SER A 106 -18.16 -8.71 0.41
CA SER A 106 -18.26 -7.28 0.09
C SER A 106 -18.21 -6.45 1.36
N CYS A 107 -17.72 -5.20 1.23
CA CYS A 107 -17.70 -4.21 2.31
C CYS A 107 -18.01 -2.82 1.77
N TYR A 108 -17.98 -1.81 2.64
CA TYR A 108 -18.04 -0.42 2.22
C TYR A 108 -16.64 0.19 2.20
N LEU A 109 -16.27 0.75 1.06
CA LEU A 109 -15.10 1.61 0.92
C LEU A 109 -15.53 3.05 1.19
N PHE A 110 -15.00 3.67 2.24
CA PHE A 110 -15.24 5.07 2.58
C PHE A 110 -14.25 5.95 1.83
N ILE A 111 -14.80 6.83 0.97
CA ILE A 111 -14.01 7.64 0.04
C ILE A 111 -13.48 8.89 0.76
N GLY A 112 -12.19 9.14 0.66
CA GLY A 112 -11.55 10.37 1.12
C GLY A 112 -11.96 11.61 0.34
N ASN A 113 -11.55 12.79 0.79
CA ASN A 113 -11.75 14.03 0.04
C ASN A 113 -10.83 14.09 -1.19
N LYS A 114 -11.14 14.94 -2.18
CA LYS A 114 -10.33 15.10 -3.40
C LYS A 114 -8.83 15.33 -3.14
N ASN A 115 -8.50 16.09 -2.10
CA ASN A 115 -7.12 16.37 -1.71
C ASN A 115 -6.49 15.26 -0.84
N GLN A 116 -7.21 14.17 -0.59
CA GLN A 116 -6.85 13.06 0.27
C GLN A 116 -7.40 11.74 -0.28
N VAL A 117 -7.37 11.54 -1.59
CA VAL A 117 -7.89 10.31 -2.22
C VAL A 117 -7.08 9.06 -1.89
N TRP A 118 -5.85 9.23 -1.36
CA TRP A 118 -5.09 8.10 -0.79
C TRP A 118 -5.75 7.52 0.46
N ARG A 119 -6.66 8.26 1.14
CA ARG A 119 -7.34 7.85 2.37
C ARG A 119 -8.61 7.03 2.16
N ASN A 120 -8.78 6.40 1.01
CA ASN A 120 -9.89 5.48 0.80
C ASN A 120 -9.71 4.25 1.70
N SER A 121 -10.63 4.03 2.65
CA SER A 121 -10.47 2.99 3.67
C SER A 121 -11.72 2.14 3.82
N ILE A 122 -11.57 0.84 4.04
CA ILE A 122 -12.66 -0.07 4.42
C ILE A 122 -12.88 -0.12 5.93
N VAL A 123 -11.95 0.46 6.70
CA VAL A 123 -11.93 0.41 8.18
C VAL A 123 -12.38 1.74 8.77
N LYS A 124 -11.83 2.85 8.27
CA LYS A 124 -12.09 4.17 8.81
C LYS A 124 -13.07 4.96 7.95
N LYS A 125 -14.13 5.42 8.60
CA LYS A 125 -15.16 6.25 8.00
C LYS A 125 -14.77 7.72 8.12
N TRP A 126 -14.10 8.25 7.07
CA TRP A 126 -13.69 9.66 7.01
C TRP A 126 -14.85 10.63 6.79
N ASN A 127 -15.91 10.16 6.12
CA ASN A 127 -17.15 10.87 5.86
C ASN A 127 -18.28 9.86 5.64
N ASN A 128 -19.49 10.35 5.36
CA ASN A 128 -20.64 9.48 5.13
C ASN A 128 -20.73 8.90 3.71
N LYS A 129 -19.73 9.13 2.86
CA LYS A 129 -19.70 8.64 1.49
C LYS A 129 -18.97 7.32 1.42
N GLY A 130 -19.71 6.24 1.25
CA GLY A 130 -19.16 4.90 1.03
C GLY A 130 -19.74 4.29 -0.23
N ILE A 131 -18.95 3.52 -0.93
CA ILE A 131 -19.38 2.68 -2.04
C ILE A 131 -19.22 1.22 -1.65
N LYS A 132 -20.16 0.38 -2.09
CA LYS A 132 -20.05 -1.08 -1.88
C LYS A 132 -19.03 -1.63 -2.87
N VAL A 133 -18.06 -2.41 -2.37
CA VAL A 133 -17.00 -3.03 -3.16
C VAL A 133 -16.90 -4.52 -2.84
N ASP A 134 -16.45 -5.31 -3.80
CA ASP A 134 -16.17 -6.72 -3.61
C ASP A 134 -14.92 -6.89 -2.74
N CYS A 135 -14.88 -7.98 -1.98
CA CYS A 135 -13.76 -8.36 -1.14
C CYS A 135 -13.17 -9.70 -1.56
N VAL A 136 -11.90 -9.88 -1.22
CA VAL A 136 -11.22 -11.17 -1.30
C VAL A 136 -10.34 -11.37 -0.07
N ASN A 137 -10.35 -12.59 0.48
CA ASN A 137 -9.50 -12.94 1.59
C ASN A 137 -8.03 -12.97 1.14
N PHE A 138 -7.18 -12.17 1.81
CA PHE A 138 -5.76 -12.05 1.50
C PHE A 138 -5.05 -13.41 1.56
N ASP A 139 -5.37 -14.26 2.52
CA ASP A 139 -4.75 -15.58 2.66
C ASP A 139 -5.00 -16.47 1.44
N SER A 140 -6.14 -16.31 0.77
CA SER A 140 -6.47 -17.09 -0.43
C SER A 140 -5.65 -16.70 -1.67
N VAL A 141 -5.05 -15.52 -1.69
CA VAL A 141 -4.35 -14.98 -2.87
C VAL A 141 -2.84 -14.83 -2.69
N GLN A 142 -2.35 -14.68 -1.46
CA GLN A 142 -0.96 -14.32 -1.18
C GLN A 142 0.09 -15.30 -1.71
N LYS A 143 -0.20 -16.61 -1.70
CA LYS A 143 0.81 -17.68 -1.93
C LYS A 143 1.46 -17.71 -3.31
N LYS A 144 0.91 -16.99 -4.28
CA LYS A 144 1.48 -16.95 -5.64
C LYS A 144 2.52 -15.86 -5.84
N TYR A 145 2.72 -14.96 -4.86
CA TYR A 145 3.62 -13.81 -4.98
C TYR A 145 4.90 -14.00 -4.18
N ASP A 146 6.00 -13.48 -4.71
CA ASP A 146 7.29 -13.44 -4.03
C ASP A 146 7.34 -12.32 -2.99
N CYS A 147 6.73 -11.18 -3.30
CA CYS A 147 6.85 -9.94 -2.55
C CYS A 147 5.50 -9.24 -2.39
N CYS A 148 5.37 -8.44 -1.33
CA CYS A 148 4.14 -7.71 -1.03
C CYS A 148 4.43 -6.26 -0.66
N LYS A 149 3.70 -5.33 -1.28
CA LYS A 149 3.47 -3.98 -0.74
C LYS A 149 2.03 -3.93 -0.22
N MET A 150 1.85 -3.43 1.00
CA MET A 150 0.54 -3.32 1.63
C MET A 150 0.36 -1.92 2.22
N ASP A 151 -0.53 -1.16 1.60
CA ASP A 151 -0.91 0.19 1.98
C ASP A 151 -2.40 0.33 1.64
N ILE A 152 -3.24 -0.06 2.59
CA ILE A 152 -4.69 -0.22 2.44
C ILE A 152 -5.47 0.53 3.52
N GLU A 153 -4.82 1.59 4.03
CA GLU A 153 -5.43 2.61 4.88
C GLU A 153 -6.15 2.04 6.11
N GLY A 154 -5.42 1.18 6.84
CA GLY A 154 -5.81 0.61 8.13
C GLY A 154 -6.25 -0.86 8.10
N ALA A 155 -6.57 -1.43 6.94
CA ALA A 155 -6.94 -2.85 6.86
C ALA A 155 -5.72 -3.79 7.00
N GLU A 156 -4.48 -3.30 6.76
CA GLU A 156 -3.22 -4.00 7.04
C GLU A 156 -3.12 -4.45 8.50
N ILE A 157 -3.66 -3.66 9.43
CA ILE A 157 -3.67 -3.97 10.86
C ILE A 157 -4.31 -5.35 11.13
N MET A 158 -5.48 -5.59 10.52
CA MET A 158 -6.20 -6.85 10.70
C MET A 158 -5.53 -8.01 9.96
N ILE A 159 -4.99 -7.76 8.77
CA ILE A 159 -4.33 -8.78 7.96
C ILE A 159 -3.04 -9.23 8.65
N LEU A 160 -2.16 -8.29 8.99
CA LEU A 160 -0.83 -8.60 9.53
C LEU A 160 -0.85 -9.18 10.95
N GLN A 161 -1.92 -8.96 11.72
CA GLN A 161 -2.08 -9.55 13.04
C GLN A 161 -2.59 -11.00 13.00
N ASN A 162 -3.24 -11.41 11.93
CA ASN A 162 -3.94 -12.69 11.86
C ASN A 162 -3.35 -13.67 10.85
N ILE A 163 -2.52 -13.21 9.92
CA ILE A 163 -1.98 -14.01 8.83
C ILE A 163 -0.46 -13.94 8.83
N LEU A 164 0.20 -15.10 8.99
CA LEU A 164 1.64 -15.23 8.78
C LEU A 164 1.92 -15.32 7.28
N THR A 165 2.55 -14.29 6.74
CA THR A 165 2.96 -14.24 5.34
C THR A 165 4.34 -14.85 5.13
N ASP A 166 4.60 -15.43 3.95
CA ASP A 166 5.88 -16.04 3.60
C ASP A 166 6.53 -15.36 2.38
N PHE A 167 6.50 -14.03 2.34
CA PHE A 167 7.13 -13.26 1.28
C PHE A 167 8.65 -13.19 1.41
N LYS A 168 9.36 -13.06 0.29
CA LYS A 168 10.78 -12.68 0.27
C LYS A 168 10.96 -11.26 0.80
N LYS A 169 10.04 -10.35 0.43
CA LYS A 169 10.00 -8.95 0.85
C LYS A 169 8.57 -8.54 1.17
N LEU A 170 8.42 -7.84 2.28
CA LEU A 170 7.15 -7.24 2.69
C LEU A 170 7.39 -5.78 3.07
N VAL A 171 6.73 -4.84 2.40
CA VAL A 171 6.64 -3.45 2.85
C VAL A 171 5.19 -3.10 3.11
N PHE A 172 4.92 -2.50 4.26
CA PHE A 172 3.57 -2.05 4.58
C PHE A 172 3.59 -0.68 5.25
N GLU A 173 2.54 0.09 5.01
CA GLU A 173 2.28 1.31 5.73
C GLU A 173 1.40 1.02 6.94
N TRP A 174 1.80 1.49 8.12
CA TRP A 174 0.98 1.43 9.31
C TRP A 174 0.32 2.78 9.56
N SER A 175 -1.01 2.82 9.47
CA SER A 175 -1.80 4.04 9.58
C SER A 175 -2.15 4.33 11.05
N PHE A 176 -1.34 5.14 11.75
CA PHE A 176 -1.56 5.50 13.16
C PHE A 176 -2.82 6.33 13.39
N ASP A 177 -3.31 7.04 12.40
CA ASP A 177 -4.55 7.79 12.49
C ASP A 177 -5.81 6.89 12.39
N VAL A 178 -5.62 5.63 11.99
CA VAL A 178 -6.65 4.58 12.06
C VAL A 178 -6.57 3.81 13.37
N ASP A 179 -5.38 3.37 13.75
CA ASP A 179 -5.11 2.71 15.03
C ASP A 179 -3.77 3.18 15.59
N ASN A 180 -3.81 3.93 16.66
CA ASN A 180 -2.63 4.50 17.32
C ASN A 180 -1.95 3.53 18.30
N SER A 181 -2.38 2.27 18.34
CA SER A 181 -1.79 1.26 19.20
C SER A 181 -0.44 0.78 18.65
N ILE A 182 0.64 1.22 19.29
CA ILE A 182 1.98 0.75 18.97
C ILE A 182 2.18 -0.71 19.38
N ASP A 183 1.46 -1.18 20.40
CA ASP A 183 1.58 -2.56 20.83
C ASP A 183 1.01 -3.50 19.77
N LYS A 184 -0.07 -3.11 19.10
CA LYS A 184 -0.57 -3.83 17.92
C LYS A 184 0.44 -3.84 16.78
N LEU A 185 1.09 -2.69 16.50
CA LEU A 185 2.15 -2.63 15.49
C LEU A 185 3.34 -3.53 15.87
N ARG A 186 3.80 -3.47 17.13
CA ARG A 186 4.89 -4.34 17.61
C ARG A 186 4.53 -5.81 17.52
N ASN A 187 3.30 -6.17 17.87
CA ASN A 187 2.82 -7.54 17.76
C ASN A 187 2.77 -7.98 16.29
N ALA A 188 2.26 -7.15 15.38
CA ALA A 188 2.25 -7.45 13.95
C ALA A 188 3.67 -7.65 13.40
N ILE A 189 4.62 -6.76 13.75
CA ILE A 189 6.03 -6.89 13.35
C ILE A 189 6.66 -8.15 13.96
N SER A 190 6.44 -8.41 15.23
CA SER A 190 6.98 -9.58 15.90
C SER A 190 6.44 -10.88 15.30
N PHE A 191 5.16 -10.91 14.96
CA PHE A 191 4.53 -12.05 14.32
C PHE A 191 5.11 -12.31 12.92
N GLN A 192 5.32 -11.25 12.13
CA GLN A 192 5.92 -11.34 10.80
C GLN A 192 7.44 -11.58 10.86
N SER A 193 8.14 -11.04 11.85
CA SER A 193 9.61 -11.08 11.95
C SER A 193 10.20 -12.43 12.33
N VAL A 194 9.39 -13.45 12.58
CA VAL A 194 9.88 -14.83 12.79
C VAL A 194 10.78 -15.28 11.63
N ASN A 195 10.50 -14.80 10.41
CA ASN A 195 11.21 -15.16 9.19
C ASN A 195 11.89 -13.98 8.48
N TYR A 196 11.86 -12.76 9.04
CA TYR A 196 12.33 -11.57 8.36
C TYR A 196 13.34 -10.76 9.16
N LYS A 197 14.25 -10.10 8.44
CA LYS A 197 15.04 -8.98 8.97
C LYS A 197 14.21 -7.72 8.87
N ASN A 198 14.14 -6.93 9.94
CA ASN A 198 13.40 -5.69 9.97
C ASN A 198 14.33 -4.51 9.67
N PHE A 199 13.99 -3.71 8.65
CA PHE A 199 14.77 -2.55 8.17
C PHE A 199 14.13 -1.20 8.50
N THR A 200 13.27 -1.13 9.49
CA THR A 200 12.72 0.18 9.84
C THR A 200 13.80 1.05 10.49
N ASP A 201 14.06 2.23 9.90
CA ASP A 201 14.94 3.25 10.48
C ASP A 201 14.31 3.95 11.67
N ASN A 202 13.09 3.60 12.03
CA ASN A 202 12.32 4.34 13.01
C ASN A 202 12.67 3.90 14.43
N LYS A 203 13.33 4.79 15.18
CA LYS A 203 13.68 4.63 16.59
C LYS A 203 12.48 4.37 17.51
N ILE A 204 11.25 4.66 17.06
CA ILE A 204 10.00 4.39 17.80
C ILE A 204 9.87 2.89 18.09
N LEU A 205 10.24 2.02 17.16
CA LEU A 205 10.14 0.57 17.34
C LEU A 205 11.29 -0.01 18.15
N GLN A 206 12.45 0.67 18.17
CA GLN A 206 13.65 0.20 18.81
C GLN A 206 13.72 0.55 20.31
N ASN A 207 13.02 1.58 20.76
CA ASN A 207 13.11 2.10 22.11
C ASN A 207 11.74 2.09 22.84
N LYS A 208 11.58 1.20 23.82
CA LYS A 208 10.38 1.10 24.66
C LYS A 208 10.09 2.38 25.48
N ASN A 209 11.11 3.21 25.71
CA ASN A 209 11.04 4.44 26.51
C ASN A 209 11.14 5.71 25.67
N ASN A 210 10.73 5.67 24.41
CA ASN A 210 10.85 6.79 23.50
C ASN A 210 10.00 7.99 23.97
N ILE A 211 10.64 9.16 24.06
CA ILE A 211 10.02 10.43 24.47
C ILE A 211 8.83 10.84 23.58
N LEU A 212 8.86 10.50 22.29
CA LEU A 212 7.75 10.75 21.35
C LEU A 212 6.46 10.05 21.77
N TRP A 213 6.55 8.89 22.40
CA TRP A 213 5.47 8.14 22.98
C TRP A 213 4.80 8.87 24.16
N GLN A 214 5.59 9.44 25.03
CA GLN A 214 5.12 10.16 26.22
C GLN A 214 4.45 11.49 25.87
N GLN A 215 4.76 12.05 24.69
CA GLN A 215 4.21 13.32 24.23
C GLN A 215 2.94 13.18 23.36
N ASN A 216 2.39 11.97 23.22
CA ASN A 216 1.21 11.69 22.37
C ASN A 216 1.34 12.20 20.92
N TRP A 217 2.57 12.32 20.41
CA TRP A 217 2.84 12.74 19.04
C TRP A 217 3.26 11.54 18.20
N PHE A 218 2.43 11.17 17.21
CA PHE A 218 2.69 10.10 16.26
C PHE A 218 2.75 10.65 14.85
N PRO A 219 3.62 10.11 13.98
CA PRO A 219 3.44 10.30 12.56
C PRO A 219 2.05 9.79 12.15
N MET A 220 1.47 10.36 11.10
CA MET A 220 0.18 9.87 10.58
C MET A 220 0.29 8.44 10.05
N ALA A 221 1.44 8.11 9.47
CA ALA A 221 1.73 6.78 8.95
C ALA A 221 3.23 6.49 8.96
N MET A 222 3.60 5.23 8.87
CA MET A 222 5.00 4.78 8.85
C MET A 222 5.16 3.53 7.98
N ASN A 223 6.12 3.58 7.04
CA ASN A 223 6.48 2.41 6.23
C ASN A 223 7.41 1.47 7.01
N ILE A 224 7.07 0.19 7.02
CA ILE A 224 7.83 -0.91 7.61
C ILE A 224 8.32 -1.82 6.49
N TYR A 225 9.63 -2.08 6.46
CA TYR A 225 10.29 -2.91 5.44
C TYR A 225 10.82 -4.17 6.09
N MET A 226 10.52 -5.33 5.51
CA MET A 226 10.95 -6.64 5.98
C MET A 226 11.44 -7.47 4.81
N SER A 227 12.63 -8.10 4.93
CA SER A 227 13.15 -9.05 3.93
C SER A 227 13.78 -10.26 4.61
N LYS A 228 13.76 -11.42 3.92
CA LYS A 228 14.47 -12.64 4.33
C LYS A 228 15.97 -12.51 4.12
#